data_3bb318e055c8bba65bcfe513781bf4ae
#
_entry.id   3bb318e055c8bba65bcfe513781bf4ae
#
_cell.length_a   1.000
_cell.length_b   1.000
_cell.length_c   1.000
_cell.angle_alpha   90.00
_cell.angle_beta   90.00
_cell.angle_gamma   90.00
#
_symmetry.space_group_name_H-M   'P 1'
#
loop_
_entity.id
_entity.type
_entity.pdbx_description
1 polymer ?
#
loop_
_entity_poly.entity_id
_entity_poly.type
_entity_poly.pdbx_seq_one_letter_code
_entity_poly.pdbx_strand_id
1 'polypeptide(L)'
;MEVNHSKIKETNRKKIIKLLLEKDEITKLDISRSLDISITTVSTNISELKDEGIVSDVRSLKSTGGRKAMALKINENCRFALGIALTPRHVKLSLINLKKEIIEDIKIRHNNDGIESIVAIAKENLREILKKNDISIDKLLGIGISIPGTVDSEEGIIKNCYLLGAENYNLKESFEEFNVPIFIDNEANLSAYYEFLNKKHILSNLLYVSITDGLGLGIIIDGKIYRGSNNAAGEMGHIKIAIDGKPCKCGSKGCLEAYTSTNELLEEYNKISNYKIDDIDEFISLFENGDKATHEALEKYFNILGIGISNLTMLLDPNCVVLGGDINILLKENIEYLRRIVYKDNLFTNEEICKIDVTEFKGSYLVGAAMVPLEAFLN
;
A
#
# COMPACT_ATOMS: atom_id res chain seq x y z
N MET A 1 -18.04 31.31 -16.77
CA MET A 1 -17.05 30.33 -16.33
C MET A 1 -16.17 30.06 -17.54
N GLU A 2 -14.98 30.65 -17.60
CA GLU A 2 -13.99 30.29 -18.59
C GLU A 2 -13.54 28.86 -18.30
N VAL A 3 -13.93 27.94 -19.15
CA VAL A 3 -13.42 26.57 -19.11
C VAL A 3 -11.95 26.66 -19.48
N ASN A 4 -11.07 26.46 -18.50
CA ASN A 4 -9.63 26.57 -18.68
C ASN A 4 -9.16 25.47 -19.65
N HIS A 5 -8.90 25.83 -20.92
CA HIS A 5 -8.47 24.93 -21.99
C HIS A 5 -7.27 24.07 -21.57
N SER A 6 -6.37 24.60 -20.74
CA SER A 6 -5.24 23.87 -20.17
C SER A 6 -5.69 22.68 -19.32
N LYS A 7 -6.71 22.85 -18.47
CA LYS A 7 -7.23 21.79 -17.61
C LYS A 7 -7.91 20.68 -18.40
N ILE A 8 -8.64 21.02 -19.49
CA ILE A 8 -9.24 20.01 -20.38
C ILE A 8 -8.17 19.23 -21.10
N LYS A 9 -7.14 19.91 -21.60
CA LYS A 9 -6.00 19.27 -22.28
C LYS A 9 -5.30 18.28 -21.36
N GLU A 10 -5.02 18.68 -20.12
CA GLU A 10 -4.42 17.83 -19.10
C GLU A 10 -5.28 16.60 -18.79
N THR A 11 -6.59 16.80 -18.58
CA THR A 11 -7.53 15.71 -18.35
C THR A 11 -7.56 14.71 -19.51
N ASN A 12 -7.56 15.19 -20.76
CA ASN A 12 -7.55 14.32 -21.93
C ASN A 12 -6.22 13.56 -22.05
N ARG A 13 -5.10 14.21 -21.75
CA ARG A 13 -3.79 13.58 -21.73
C ARG A 13 -3.75 12.41 -20.73
N LYS A 14 -4.20 12.61 -19.51
CA LYS A 14 -4.26 11.58 -18.45
C LYS A 14 -5.17 10.41 -18.86
N LYS A 15 -6.34 10.68 -19.45
CA LYS A 15 -7.23 9.64 -19.97
C LYS A 15 -6.56 8.80 -21.08
N ILE A 16 -5.83 9.45 -21.98
CA ILE A 16 -5.11 8.77 -23.07
C ILE A 16 -4.00 7.86 -22.49
N ILE A 17 -3.21 8.34 -21.51
CA ILE A 17 -2.17 7.54 -20.86
C ILE A 17 -2.79 6.32 -20.16
N LYS A 18 -3.88 6.49 -19.41
CA LYS A 18 -4.59 5.38 -18.75
C LYS A 18 -5.05 4.32 -19.75
N LEU A 19 -5.66 4.74 -20.84
CA LEU A 19 -6.12 3.81 -21.88
C LEU A 19 -4.95 3.06 -22.55
N LEU A 20 -3.81 3.75 -22.75
CA LEU A 20 -2.59 3.14 -23.29
C LEU A 20 -1.94 2.15 -22.31
N LEU A 21 -2.09 2.36 -20.99
CA LEU A 21 -1.63 1.41 -19.96
C LEU A 21 -2.49 0.14 -19.91
N GLU A 22 -3.78 0.26 -20.23
CA GLU A 22 -4.73 -0.86 -20.26
C GLU A 22 -4.64 -1.70 -21.54
N LYS A 23 -4.09 -1.11 -22.63
CA LYS A 23 -4.02 -1.75 -23.95
C LYS A 23 -2.58 -1.91 -24.38
N ASP A 24 -2.21 -3.11 -24.80
CA ASP A 24 -0.84 -3.36 -25.30
C ASP A 24 -0.54 -2.57 -26.56
N GLU A 25 -1.49 -2.50 -27.50
CA GLU A 25 -1.41 -1.72 -28.74
C GLU A 25 -2.77 -1.12 -29.06
N ILE A 26 -2.81 0.17 -29.46
CA ILE A 26 -4.04 0.86 -29.82
C ILE A 26 -3.79 1.90 -30.92
N THR A 27 -4.77 2.16 -31.79
CA THR A 27 -4.65 3.22 -32.80
C THR A 27 -5.22 4.55 -32.31
N LYS A 28 -4.80 5.67 -32.93
CA LYS A 28 -5.38 7.00 -32.63
C LYS A 28 -6.91 7.02 -32.83
N LEU A 29 -7.42 6.27 -33.79
CA LEU A 29 -8.85 6.19 -34.10
C LEU A 29 -9.59 5.44 -32.95
N ASP A 30 -9.01 4.36 -32.44
CA ASP A 30 -9.60 3.60 -31.34
C ASP A 30 -9.57 4.42 -30.04
N ILE A 31 -8.49 5.18 -29.77
CA ILE A 31 -8.43 6.13 -28.65
C ILE A 31 -9.55 7.17 -28.76
N SER A 32 -9.70 7.78 -29.96
CA SER A 32 -10.76 8.76 -30.24
C SER A 32 -12.16 8.20 -29.94
N ARG A 33 -12.44 6.98 -30.39
CA ARG A 33 -13.72 6.29 -30.16
C ARG A 33 -13.94 5.89 -28.71
N SER A 34 -12.92 5.34 -28.05
CA SER A 34 -13.03 4.86 -26.68
C SER A 34 -13.22 5.98 -25.66
N LEU A 35 -12.63 7.15 -25.91
CA LEU A 35 -12.67 8.29 -25.00
C LEU A 35 -13.66 9.39 -25.40
N ASP A 36 -14.32 9.25 -26.55
CA ASP A 36 -15.20 10.26 -27.17
C ASP A 36 -14.48 11.63 -27.31
N ILE A 37 -13.26 11.61 -27.81
CA ILE A 37 -12.40 12.78 -28.02
C ILE A 37 -12.11 12.92 -29.51
N SER A 38 -12.09 14.15 -30.04
CA SER A 38 -11.79 14.37 -31.48
C SER A 38 -10.43 13.78 -31.89
N ILE A 39 -10.35 13.24 -33.10
CA ILE A 39 -9.11 12.66 -33.62
C ILE A 39 -7.96 13.71 -33.70
N THR A 40 -8.31 14.98 -33.86
CA THR A 40 -7.35 16.09 -33.86
C THR A 40 -6.77 16.25 -32.43
N THR A 41 -7.61 16.27 -31.39
CA THR A 41 -7.18 16.34 -29.98
C THR A 41 -6.31 15.15 -29.62
N VAL A 42 -6.70 13.93 -30.01
CA VAL A 42 -5.90 12.72 -29.81
C VAL A 42 -4.54 12.86 -30.52
N SER A 43 -4.52 13.32 -31.77
CA SER A 43 -3.28 13.46 -32.55
C SER A 43 -2.30 14.44 -31.89
N THR A 44 -2.79 15.58 -31.38
CA THR A 44 -1.95 16.56 -30.68
C THR A 44 -1.36 15.97 -29.39
N ASN A 45 -2.21 15.34 -28.55
CA ASN A 45 -1.72 14.71 -27.30
C ASN A 45 -0.71 13.58 -27.57
N ILE A 46 -0.98 12.73 -28.57
CA ILE A 46 -0.05 11.64 -28.93
C ILE A 46 1.29 12.21 -29.47
N SER A 47 1.28 13.32 -30.20
CA SER A 47 2.53 13.94 -30.63
C SER A 47 3.37 14.38 -29.43
N GLU A 48 2.77 15.10 -28.49
CA GLU A 48 3.45 15.56 -27.28
C GLU A 48 3.96 14.36 -26.43
N LEU A 49 3.13 13.32 -26.27
CA LEU A 49 3.53 12.11 -25.53
C LEU A 49 4.69 11.35 -26.21
N LYS A 50 4.81 11.43 -27.53
CA LYS A 50 5.97 10.89 -28.27
C LYS A 50 7.21 11.73 -28.08
N ASP A 51 7.07 13.06 -28.11
CA ASP A 51 8.19 13.98 -27.90
C ASP A 51 8.78 13.82 -26.49
N GLU A 52 7.94 13.46 -25.51
CA GLU A 52 8.34 13.13 -24.13
C GLU A 52 8.83 11.67 -23.96
N GLY A 53 8.79 10.85 -25.00
CA GLY A 53 9.19 9.45 -24.97
C GLY A 53 8.23 8.50 -24.22
N ILE A 54 7.01 8.97 -23.90
CA ILE A 54 5.99 8.17 -23.19
C ILE A 54 5.30 7.19 -24.11
N VAL A 55 5.14 7.55 -25.39
CA VAL A 55 4.45 6.74 -26.41
C VAL A 55 5.36 6.52 -27.62
N SER A 56 5.30 5.35 -28.22
CA SER A 56 6.02 5.02 -29.45
C SER A 56 5.10 4.37 -30.49
N ASP A 57 5.47 4.49 -31.76
CA ASP A 57 4.89 3.70 -32.85
C ASP A 57 5.49 2.29 -32.83
N VAL A 58 4.66 1.26 -32.90
CA VAL A 58 5.14 -0.14 -32.88
C VAL A 58 5.19 -0.71 -34.31
N ARG A 59 4.05 -0.67 -35.00
CA ARG A 59 3.94 -1.24 -36.33
C ARG A 59 2.78 -0.62 -37.11
N SER A 60 2.84 -0.76 -38.41
CA SER A 60 1.71 -0.45 -39.31
C SER A 60 0.75 -1.65 -39.33
N LEU A 61 -0.51 -1.44 -38.97
CA LEU A 61 -1.53 -2.48 -39.06
C LEU A 61 -1.89 -2.77 -40.52
N LYS A 62 -2.26 -4.04 -40.82
CA LYS A 62 -2.74 -4.41 -42.18
C LYS A 62 -3.99 -3.59 -42.52
N SER A 63 -3.95 -2.87 -43.63
CA SER A 63 -5.08 -2.07 -44.12
C SER A 63 -5.99 -2.92 -45.01
N THR A 64 -7.29 -2.79 -44.79
CA THR A 64 -8.34 -3.35 -45.69
C THR A 64 -8.75 -2.39 -46.79
N GLY A 65 -7.99 -1.30 -47.03
CA GLY A 65 -8.21 -0.25 -48.01
C GLY A 65 -8.08 1.13 -47.36
N GLY A 66 -6.99 1.85 -47.62
CA GLY A 66 -6.72 3.18 -47.12
C GLY A 66 -5.32 3.32 -46.47
N ARG A 67 -5.03 4.48 -45.86
CA ARG A 67 -3.75 4.74 -45.17
C ARG A 67 -3.60 3.80 -43.97
N LYS A 68 -2.50 3.05 -43.94
CA LYS A 68 -2.17 2.13 -42.85
C LYS A 68 -2.19 2.87 -41.52
N ALA A 69 -3.01 2.39 -40.57
CA ALA A 69 -3.01 2.92 -39.21
C ALA A 69 -1.76 2.43 -38.44
N MET A 70 -1.14 3.34 -37.72
CA MET A 70 -0.01 3.00 -36.82
C MET A 70 -0.55 2.58 -35.46
N ALA A 71 -0.07 1.45 -34.96
CA ALA A 71 -0.31 1.03 -33.59
C ALA A 71 0.64 1.81 -32.67
N LEU A 72 0.10 2.26 -31.56
CA LEU A 72 0.79 3.00 -30.52
C LEU A 72 0.94 2.09 -29.28
N LYS A 73 2.07 2.20 -28.61
CA LYS A 73 2.35 1.52 -27.35
C LYS A 73 2.94 2.52 -26.35
N ILE A 74 2.60 2.34 -25.08
CA ILE A 74 3.26 3.08 -24.00
C ILE A 74 4.69 2.55 -23.79
N ASN A 75 5.62 3.44 -23.50
CA ASN A 75 6.94 3.06 -23.04
C ASN A 75 6.91 2.97 -21.51
N GLU A 76 6.74 1.76 -21.00
CA GLU A 76 6.59 1.51 -19.56
C GLU A 76 7.78 1.99 -18.73
N ASN A 77 8.99 2.02 -19.32
CA ASN A 77 10.25 2.40 -18.64
C ASN A 77 10.69 3.86 -18.92
N CYS A 78 9.78 4.72 -19.35
CA CYS A 78 10.11 6.13 -19.55
C CYS A 78 9.97 6.99 -18.29
N ARG A 79 9.18 6.55 -17.33
CA ARG A 79 8.97 7.19 -16.03
C ARG A 79 8.90 6.13 -14.95
N PHE A 80 9.30 6.53 -13.74
CA PHE A 80 9.39 5.64 -12.58
C PHE A 80 8.78 6.31 -11.34
N ALA A 81 8.45 5.50 -10.35
CA ALA A 81 8.07 5.96 -9.03
C ALA A 81 8.83 5.14 -7.99
N LEU A 82 9.21 5.79 -6.89
CA LEU A 82 9.97 5.15 -5.81
C LEU A 82 9.14 5.08 -4.54
N GLY A 83 9.03 3.89 -3.97
CA GLY A 83 8.53 3.65 -2.63
C GLY A 83 9.71 3.48 -1.66
N ILE A 84 9.61 4.10 -0.50
CA ILE A 84 10.54 3.94 0.62
C ILE A 84 9.74 3.49 1.84
N ALA A 85 10.22 2.51 2.59
CA ALA A 85 9.66 2.17 3.88
C ALA A 85 10.74 2.29 4.96
N LEU A 86 10.46 3.13 5.94
CA LEU A 86 11.30 3.28 7.13
C LEU A 86 10.70 2.41 8.23
N THR A 87 11.39 1.33 8.57
CA THR A 87 10.95 0.38 9.61
C THR A 87 11.98 0.31 10.74
N PRO A 88 11.65 -0.24 11.92
CA PRO A 88 12.60 -0.26 13.05
C PRO A 88 13.93 -0.96 12.79
N ARG A 89 13.97 -1.89 11.84
CA ARG A 89 15.16 -2.71 11.56
C ARG A 89 15.71 -2.50 10.15
N HIS A 90 14.93 -1.93 9.21
CA HIS A 90 15.31 -1.85 7.81
C HIS A 90 14.81 -0.58 7.16
N VAL A 91 15.62 -0.06 6.26
CA VAL A 91 15.16 0.79 5.16
C VAL A 91 14.93 -0.10 3.95
N LYS A 92 13.75 0.02 3.33
CA LYS A 92 13.41 -0.73 2.11
C LYS A 92 13.07 0.27 1.01
N LEU A 93 13.49 0.00 -0.22
CA LEU A 93 13.13 0.77 -1.39
C LEU A 93 12.58 -0.14 -2.48
N SER A 94 11.57 0.35 -3.20
CA SER A 94 11.00 -0.32 -4.37
C SER A 94 10.86 0.69 -5.50
N LEU A 95 11.52 0.42 -6.61
CA LEU A 95 11.44 1.21 -7.82
C LEU A 95 10.47 0.53 -8.79
N ILE A 96 9.42 1.24 -9.20
CA ILE A 96 8.43 0.73 -10.14
C ILE A 96 8.36 1.56 -11.41
N ASN A 97 7.96 0.94 -12.54
CA ASN A 97 7.71 1.62 -13.81
C ASN A 97 6.22 2.04 -13.94
N LEU A 98 5.85 2.63 -15.09
CA LEU A 98 4.46 3.07 -15.37
C LEU A 98 3.43 1.93 -15.35
N LYS A 99 3.84 0.69 -15.60
CA LYS A 99 2.96 -0.49 -15.51
C LYS A 99 2.90 -1.09 -14.11
N LYS A 100 3.49 -0.44 -13.11
CA LYS A 100 3.58 -0.92 -11.72
C LYS A 100 4.45 -2.18 -11.57
N GLU A 101 5.27 -2.49 -12.57
CA GLU A 101 6.24 -3.58 -12.49
C GLU A 101 7.42 -3.13 -11.63
N ILE A 102 7.82 -4.00 -10.72
CA ILE A 102 8.98 -3.76 -9.85
C ILE A 102 10.25 -3.92 -10.69
N ILE A 103 11.01 -2.85 -10.81
CA ILE A 103 12.31 -2.82 -11.50
C ILE A 103 13.41 -3.30 -10.56
N GLU A 104 13.38 -2.80 -9.32
CA GLU A 104 14.32 -3.21 -8.28
C GLU A 104 13.74 -2.99 -6.89
N ASP A 105 13.99 -3.98 -6.02
CA ASP A 105 13.74 -3.92 -4.59
C ASP A 105 15.05 -4.05 -3.83
N ILE A 106 15.26 -3.19 -2.84
CA ILE A 106 16.39 -3.28 -1.93
C ILE A 106 15.95 -3.21 -0.48
N LYS A 107 16.69 -3.91 0.39
CA LYS A 107 16.45 -3.97 1.83
C LYS A 107 17.78 -3.81 2.56
N ILE A 108 17.90 -2.76 3.35
CA ILE A 108 19.11 -2.40 4.10
C ILE A 108 18.81 -2.52 5.58
N ARG A 109 19.60 -3.29 6.32
CA ARG A 109 19.50 -3.37 7.78
C ARG A 109 20.20 -2.18 8.42
N HIS A 110 19.63 -1.65 9.49
CA HIS A 110 20.23 -0.60 10.32
C HIS A 110 20.03 -0.87 11.82
N ASN A 111 20.72 -0.11 12.67
CA ASN A 111 20.71 -0.29 14.13
C ASN A 111 19.68 0.59 14.85
N ASN A 112 18.85 1.32 14.11
CA ASN A 112 17.87 2.27 14.66
C ASN A 112 18.54 3.41 15.48
N ASP A 113 19.58 4.03 14.90
CA ASP A 113 20.35 5.11 15.52
C ASP A 113 19.67 6.50 15.41
N GLY A 114 18.33 6.53 15.38
CA GLY A 114 17.50 7.71 15.25
C GLY A 114 17.04 8.00 13.81
N ILE A 115 16.00 8.83 13.70
CA ILE A 115 15.32 9.10 12.41
C ILE A 115 16.24 9.76 11.39
N GLU A 116 17.13 10.64 11.79
CA GLU A 116 18.07 11.32 10.91
C GLU A 116 19.03 10.33 10.23
N SER A 117 19.55 9.35 11.00
CA SER A 117 20.42 8.30 10.48
C SER A 117 19.66 7.41 9.48
N ILE A 118 18.43 7.02 9.81
CA ILE A 118 17.57 6.20 8.95
C ILE A 118 17.25 6.93 7.63
N VAL A 119 16.94 8.23 7.71
CA VAL A 119 16.71 9.10 6.54
C VAL A 119 17.96 9.21 5.68
N ALA A 120 19.15 9.36 6.29
CA ALA A 120 20.41 9.42 5.56
C ALA A 120 20.65 8.12 4.76
N ILE A 121 20.43 6.96 5.36
CA ILE A 121 20.51 5.64 4.69
C ILE A 121 19.51 5.58 3.52
N ALA A 122 18.27 6.03 3.72
CA ALA A 122 17.27 6.04 2.66
C ALA A 122 17.69 6.90 1.46
N LYS A 123 18.22 8.09 1.71
CA LYS A 123 18.69 9.03 0.67
C LYS A 123 19.89 8.51 -0.10
N GLU A 124 20.85 7.90 0.58
CA GLU A 124 22.02 7.29 -0.05
C GLU A 124 21.59 6.17 -1.01
N ASN A 125 20.76 5.26 -0.53
CA ASN A 125 20.28 4.11 -1.32
C ASN A 125 19.32 4.53 -2.45
N LEU A 126 18.58 5.64 -2.29
CA LEU A 126 17.81 6.25 -3.39
C LEU A 126 18.75 6.67 -4.53
N ARG A 127 19.87 7.34 -4.23
CA ARG A 127 20.85 7.72 -5.27
C ARG A 127 21.49 6.51 -5.92
N GLU A 128 21.79 5.47 -5.14
CA GLU A 128 22.39 4.24 -5.65
C GLU A 128 21.44 3.48 -6.57
N ILE A 129 20.15 3.30 -6.22
CA ILE A 129 19.17 2.59 -7.04
C ILE A 129 18.95 3.29 -8.37
N LEU A 130 18.88 4.62 -8.39
CA LEU A 130 18.75 5.41 -9.62
C LEU A 130 20.00 5.26 -10.49
N LYS A 131 21.18 5.40 -9.91
CA LYS A 131 22.45 5.26 -10.63
C LYS A 131 22.63 3.86 -11.22
N LYS A 132 22.32 2.83 -10.47
CA LYS A 132 22.44 1.43 -10.91
C LYS A 132 21.56 1.11 -12.10
N ASN A 133 20.36 1.72 -12.16
CA ASN A 133 19.39 1.50 -13.23
C ASN A 133 19.50 2.53 -14.37
N ASP A 134 20.51 3.40 -14.36
CA ASP A 134 20.71 4.47 -15.35
C ASP A 134 19.47 5.39 -15.49
N ILE A 135 18.86 5.71 -14.34
CA ILE A 135 17.66 6.55 -14.27
C ILE A 135 18.05 7.93 -13.75
N SER A 136 17.82 8.95 -14.57
CA SER A 136 17.95 10.34 -14.14
C SER A 136 16.76 10.77 -13.27
N ILE A 137 17.00 11.70 -12.33
CA ILE A 137 16.00 12.14 -11.34
C ILE A 137 14.73 12.74 -12.00
N ASP A 138 14.86 13.38 -13.16
CA ASP A 138 13.75 13.96 -13.94
C ASP A 138 12.78 12.91 -14.50
N LYS A 139 13.19 11.64 -14.54
CA LYS A 139 12.30 10.51 -14.90
C LYS A 139 11.52 9.99 -13.70
N LEU A 140 11.84 10.42 -12.47
CA LEU A 140 11.14 10.00 -11.28
C LEU A 140 9.88 10.87 -11.07
N LEU A 141 8.72 10.25 -11.04
CA LEU A 141 7.42 10.91 -10.84
C LEU A 141 7.24 11.45 -9.43
N GLY A 142 7.96 10.86 -8.48
CA GLY A 142 7.96 11.21 -7.08
C GLY A 142 8.40 10.07 -6.18
N ILE A 143 8.45 10.37 -4.89
CA ILE A 143 8.84 9.45 -3.82
C ILE A 143 7.66 9.31 -2.86
N GLY A 144 7.21 8.09 -2.63
CA GLY A 144 6.26 7.77 -1.56
C GLY A 144 6.99 7.14 -0.38
N ILE A 145 6.68 7.57 0.85
CA ILE A 145 7.36 7.10 2.06
C ILE A 145 6.34 6.51 3.03
N SER A 146 6.58 5.27 3.44
CA SER A 146 5.79 4.51 4.41
C SER A 146 6.41 4.59 5.79
N ILE A 147 5.61 4.96 6.80
CA ILE A 147 6.00 5.12 8.20
C ILE A 147 5.11 4.27 9.11
N PRO A 148 5.67 3.51 10.07
CA PRO A 148 4.90 2.77 11.07
C PRO A 148 4.50 3.70 12.24
N GLY A 149 3.69 4.72 11.96
CA GLY A 149 3.31 5.73 12.95
C GLY A 149 2.27 6.70 12.41
N THR A 150 1.89 7.69 13.21
CA THR A 150 0.91 8.71 12.83
C THR A 150 1.62 9.83 12.06
N VAL A 151 1.11 10.13 10.86
CA VAL A 151 1.69 11.16 9.98
C VAL A 151 0.64 12.18 9.56
N ASP A 152 1.07 13.41 9.36
CA ASP A 152 0.35 14.41 8.61
C ASP A 152 0.75 14.29 7.15
N SER A 153 -0.07 13.65 6.35
CA SER A 153 0.27 13.35 4.94
C SER A 153 0.22 14.59 4.03
N GLU A 154 -0.49 15.65 4.42
CA GLU A 154 -0.54 16.91 3.67
C GLU A 154 0.73 17.74 3.91
N GLU A 155 1.09 17.91 5.18
CA GLU A 155 2.29 18.66 5.55
C GLU A 155 3.58 17.84 5.42
N GLY A 156 3.48 16.51 5.40
CA GLY A 156 4.63 15.60 5.31
C GLY A 156 5.40 15.46 6.63
N ILE A 157 4.70 15.55 7.75
CA ILE A 157 5.27 15.53 9.10
C ILE A 157 4.95 14.19 9.77
N ILE A 158 5.94 13.52 10.34
CA ILE A 158 5.75 12.44 11.30
C ILE A 158 5.28 13.07 12.61
N LYS A 159 4.00 12.91 12.97
CA LYS A 159 3.48 13.42 14.26
C LYS A 159 4.01 12.61 15.43
N ASN A 160 3.96 11.30 15.29
CA ASN A 160 4.51 10.37 16.28
C ASN A 160 4.87 9.05 15.63
N CYS A 161 6.09 8.59 15.84
CA CYS A 161 6.56 7.26 15.50
C CYS A 161 7.51 6.76 16.58
N TYR A 162 6.94 6.18 17.64
CA TYR A 162 7.71 5.65 18.76
C TYR A 162 8.80 4.66 18.34
N LEU A 163 8.48 3.81 17.36
CA LEU A 163 9.39 2.77 16.85
C LEU A 163 10.65 3.32 16.18
N LEU A 164 10.60 4.54 15.66
CA LEU A 164 11.74 5.22 15.00
C LEU A 164 12.28 6.39 15.84
N GLY A 165 11.74 6.61 17.04
CA GLY A 165 12.13 7.70 17.92
C GLY A 165 11.85 9.10 17.30
N ALA A 166 10.81 9.21 16.46
CA ALA A 166 10.47 10.43 15.75
C ALA A 166 9.18 11.06 16.29
N GLU A 167 9.23 12.34 16.64
CA GLU A 167 8.09 13.15 17.06
C GLU A 167 8.19 14.53 16.40
N ASN A 168 7.08 14.97 15.78
CA ASN A 168 7.00 16.25 15.06
C ASN A 168 8.14 16.48 14.05
N TYR A 169 8.56 15.42 13.36
CA TYR A 169 9.68 15.44 12.42
C TYR A 169 9.21 15.74 11.00
N ASN A 170 9.75 16.80 10.38
CA ASN A 170 9.44 17.17 8.99
C ASN A 170 10.20 16.26 8.01
N LEU A 171 9.58 15.14 7.67
CA LEU A 171 10.19 14.15 6.78
C LEU A 171 10.21 14.64 5.33
N LYS A 172 9.20 15.41 4.89
CA LYS A 172 9.11 15.95 3.54
C LYS A 172 10.29 16.87 3.23
N GLU A 173 10.62 17.79 4.14
CA GLU A 173 11.76 18.70 4.03
C GLU A 173 13.08 17.94 3.89
N SER A 174 13.21 16.80 4.58
CA SER A 174 14.41 15.96 4.51
C SER A 174 14.69 15.40 3.10
N PHE A 175 13.69 15.33 2.21
CA PHE A 175 13.82 14.84 0.85
C PHE A 175 13.69 15.93 -0.24
N GLU A 176 13.53 17.21 0.12
CA GLU A 176 13.37 18.32 -0.85
C GLU A 176 14.55 18.46 -1.82
N GLU A 177 15.75 18.05 -1.43
CA GLU A 177 16.94 18.08 -2.28
C GLU A 177 16.80 17.29 -3.60
N PHE A 178 15.88 16.33 -3.67
CA PHE A 178 15.61 15.55 -4.90
C PHE A 178 14.73 16.28 -5.91
N ASN A 179 14.11 17.39 -5.51
CA ASN A 179 13.27 18.25 -6.34
C ASN A 179 12.18 17.46 -7.13
N VAL A 180 11.58 16.46 -6.48
CA VAL A 180 10.43 15.68 -6.97
C VAL A 180 9.32 15.68 -5.93
N PRO A 181 8.05 15.43 -6.30
CA PRO A 181 6.95 15.29 -5.35
C PRO A 181 7.22 14.23 -4.28
N ILE A 182 6.98 14.57 -3.01
CA ILE A 182 7.16 13.69 -1.85
C ILE A 182 5.79 13.43 -1.23
N PHE A 183 5.48 12.16 -1.02
CA PHE A 183 4.23 11.67 -0.42
C PHE A 183 4.55 10.80 0.78
N ILE A 184 3.90 11.04 1.91
CA ILE A 184 4.17 10.32 3.15
C ILE A 184 2.84 9.84 3.72
N ASP A 185 2.78 8.57 4.14
CA ASP A 185 1.59 8.04 4.81
C ASP A 185 1.97 6.90 5.77
N ASN A 186 0.99 6.53 6.59
CA ASN A 186 1.07 5.36 7.45
C ASN A 186 1.13 4.06 6.63
N GLU A 187 1.85 3.06 7.12
CA GLU A 187 2.06 1.78 6.44
C GLU A 187 0.75 1.03 6.15
N ALA A 188 -0.21 1.04 7.07
CA ALA A 188 -1.49 0.36 6.87
C ALA A 188 -2.36 1.07 5.81
N ASN A 189 -2.31 2.42 5.76
CA ASN A 189 -2.97 3.21 4.72
C ASN A 189 -2.41 2.89 3.33
N LEU A 190 -1.09 2.80 3.21
CA LEU A 190 -0.42 2.49 1.93
C LEU A 190 -0.68 1.04 1.50
N SER A 191 -0.76 0.12 2.45
CA SER A 191 -1.17 -1.26 2.19
C SER A 191 -2.63 -1.35 1.71
N ALA A 192 -3.54 -0.63 2.38
CA ALA A 192 -4.94 -0.52 1.96
C ALA A 192 -5.06 0.07 0.54
N TYR A 193 -4.25 1.08 0.24
CA TYR A 193 -4.23 1.71 -1.08
C TYR A 193 -3.72 0.77 -2.16
N TYR A 194 -2.67 0.00 -1.88
CA TYR A 194 -2.19 -1.07 -2.77
C TYR A 194 -3.30 -2.08 -3.09
N GLU A 195 -3.94 -2.62 -2.07
CA GLU A 195 -5.03 -3.61 -2.24
C GLU A 195 -6.22 -3.03 -3.01
N PHE A 196 -6.61 -1.80 -2.70
CA PHE A 196 -7.66 -1.10 -3.40
C PHE A 196 -7.35 -0.91 -4.89
N LEU A 197 -6.15 -0.45 -5.25
CA LEU A 197 -5.76 -0.24 -6.65
C LEU A 197 -5.73 -1.54 -7.47
N ASN A 198 -5.44 -2.66 -6.85
CA ASN A 198 -5.48 -3.97 -7.49
C ASN A 198 -6.91 -4.54 -7.60
N LYS A 199 -7.82 -4.13 -6.71
CA LYS A 199 -9.22 -4.58 -6.63
C LYS A 199 -10.24 -3.50 -7.02
N LYS A 200 -9.82 -2.32 -7.49
CA LYS A 200 -10.64 -1.12 -7.71
C LYS A 200 -11.85 -1.29 -8.65
N HIS A 201 -11.84 -2.32 -9.48
CA HIS A 201 -12.98 -2.60 -10.37
C HIS A 201 -14.16 -3.28 -9.66
N ILE A 202 -13.97 -3.69 -8.39
CA ILE A 202 -14.92 -4.51 -7.64
C ILE A 202 -15.36 -3.81 -6.34
N LEU A 203 -14.50 -2.97 -5.75
CA LEU A 203 -14.67 -2.47 -4.39
C LEU A 203 -14.61 -0.95 -4.34
N SER A 204 -15.43 -0.33 -3.48
CA SER A 204 -15.35 1.10 -3.13
C SER A 204 -14.88 1.31 -1.68
N ASN A 205 -15.20 0.38 -0.79
CA ASN A 205 -14.87 0.42 0.63
C ASN A 205 -14.06 -0.82 1.01
N LEU A 206 -12.85 -0.61 1.51
CA LEU A 206 -11.93 -1.66 1.87
C LEU A 206 -11.23 -1.32 3.19
N LEU A 207 -11.09 -2.32 4.04
CA LEU A 207 -10.26 -2.24 5.24
C LEU A 207 -9.03 -3.13 5.05
N TYR A 208 -7.87 -2.63 5.45
CA TYR A 208 -6.64 -3.43 5.51
C TYR A 208 -6.14 -3.50 6.95
N VAL A 209 -6.12 -4.68 7.52
CA VAL A 209 -5.59 -4.95 8.87
C VAL A 209 -4.14 -5.37 8.75
N SER A 210 -3.24 -4.51 9.23
CA SER A 210 -1.79 -4.76 9.27
C SER A 210 -1.40 -5.35 10.61
N ILE A 211 -0.90 -6.59 10.60
CA ILE A 211 -0.49 -7.33 11.80
C ILE A 211 1.03 -7.47 11.76
N THR A 212 1.70 -6.65 12.57
CA THR A 212 3.16 -6.59 12.73
C THR A 212 3.51 -6.54 14.21
N ASP A 213 4.60 -5.88 14.60
CA ASP A 213 4.89 -5.56 16.01
C ASP A 213 3.74 -4.78 16.70
N GLY A 214 2.87 -4.16 15.89
CA GLY A 214 1.62 -3.51 16.28
C GLY A 214 0.44 -4.02 15.47
N LEU A 215 -0.72 -3.37 15.66
CA LEU A 215 -1.94 -3.65 14.92
C LEU A 215 -2.49 -2.36 14.31
N GLY A 216 -2.32 -2.20 13.00
CA GLY A 216 -2.77 -1.04 12.23
C GLY A 216 -4.00 -1.34 11.37
N LEU A 217 -4.73 -0.29 10.98
CA LEU A 217 -5.85 -0.36 10.05
C LEU A 217 -5.75 0.74 9.01
N GLY A 218 -5.65 0.36 7.75
CA GLY A 218 -5.87 1.25 6.62
C GLY A 218 -7.34 1.22 6.19
N ILE A 219 -7.92 2.39 5.96
CA ILE A 219 -9.35 2.54 5.64
C ILE A 219 -9.50 3.20 4.28
N ILE A 220 -10.17 2.53 3.35
CA ILE A 220 -10.62 3.12 2.08
C ILE A 220 -12.14 3.28 2.12
N ILE A 221 -12.62 4.50 1.89
CA ILE A 221 -14.05 4.83 1.75
C ILE A 221 -14.23 5.59 0.43
N ASP A 222 -15.19 5.17 -0.39
CA ASP A 222 -15.45 5.75 -1.72
C ASP A 222 -14.18 5.86 -2.58
N GLY A 223 -13.32 4.83 -2.49
CA GLY A 223 -12.08 4.77 -3.25
C GLY A 223 -10.96 5.70 -2.78
N LYS A 224 -11.06 6.27 -1.58
CA LYS A 224 -10.07 7.19 -1.00
C LYS A 224 -9.63 6.72 0.36
N ILE A 225 -8.36 6.96 0.69
CA ILE A 225 -7.85 6.74 2.05
C ILE A 225 -8.58 7.68 3.02
N TYR A 226 -9.21 7.09 4.03
CA TYR A 226 -9.86 7.83 5.11
C TYR A 226 -8.90 7.99 6.29
N ARG A 227 -8.46 9.21 6.55
CA ARG A 227 -7.48 9.53 7.61
C ARG A 227 -8.12 10.13 8.87
N GLY A 228 -9.41 10.49 8.81
CA GLY A 228 -10.06 11.25 9.88
C GLY A 228 -9.59 12.71 9.94
N SER A 229 -10.13 13.46 10.91
CA SER A 229 -9.85 14.89 11.03
C SER A 229 -8.43 15.23 11.52
N ASN A 230 -7.77 14.30 12.21
CA ASN A 230 -6.45 14.51 12.81
C ASN A 230 -5.40 13.51 12.31
N ASN A 231 -5.66 12.85 11.19
CA ASN A 231 -4.84 11.77 10.64
C ASN A 231 -4.66 10.57 11.62
N ALA A 232 -5.65 10.34 12.50
CA ALA A 232 -5.64 9.28 13.50
C ALA A 232 -6.76 8.23 13.28
N ALA A 233 -7.39 8.20 12.10
CA ALA A 233 -8.28 7.10 11.76
C ALA A 233 -7.47 5.81 11.57
N GLY A 234 -8.07 4.67 11.94
CA GLY A 234 -7.39 3.38 11.78
C GLY A 234 -6.60 2.90 13.00
N GLU A 235 -6.68 3.59 14.13
CA GLU A 235 -6.07 3.16 15.40
C GLU A 235 -6.82 1.98 16.04
N MET A 236 -7.15 0.94 15.24
CA MET A 236 -7.92 -0.22 15.70
C MET A 236 -7.24 -1.00 16.81
N GLY A 237 -5.92 -1.01 16.84
CA GLY A 237 -5.13 -1.65 17.87
C GLY A 237 -5.45 -1.11 19.27
N HIS A 238 -5.92 0.14 19.36
CA HIS A 238 -6.20 0.81 20.63
C HIS A 238 -7.68 0.84 21.02
N ILE A 239 -8.58 0.20 20.25
CA ILE A 239 -9.97 -0.01 20.69
C ILE A 239 -9.98 -0.92 21.93
N LYS A 240 -10.89 -0.61 22.87
CA LYS A 240 -11.03 -1.38 24.10
C LYS A 240 -11.86 -2.63 23.87
N ILE A 241 -11.29 -3.79 24.12
CA ILE A 241 -11.98 -5.09 24.08
C ILE A 241 -12.15 -5.71 25.47
N ALA A 242 -11.46 -5.20 26.48
CA ALA A 242 -11.55 -5.67 27.85
C ALA A 242 -11.50 -4.51 28.84
N ILE A 243 -12.41 -4.52 29.83
CA ILE A 243 -12.36 -3.64 30.98
C ILE A 243 -11.26 -4.17 31.91
N ASP A 244 -10.38 -3.31 32.42
CA ASP A 244 -9.26 -3.68 33.24
C ASP A 244 -8.35 -4.81 32.70
N GLY A 245 -8.28 -4.89 31.35
CA GLY A 245 -7.47 -5.88 30.65
C GLY A 245 -5.96 -5.63 30.71
N LYS A 246 -5.21 -6.31 29.82
CA LYS A 246 -3.76 -6.19 29.74
C LYS A 246 -3.31 -4.73 29.54
N PRO A 247 -2.18 -4.29 30.14
CA PRO A 247 -1.59 -2.99 29.84
C PRO A 247 -1.18 -2.92 28.37
N CYS A 248 -1.38 -1.76 27.75
CA CYS A 248 -0.98 -1.47 26.39
C CYS A 248 0.18 -0.46 26.36
N LYS A 249 1.06 -0.55 25.36
CA LYS A 249 2.18 0.38 25.16
C LYS A 249 1.73 1.85 25.00
N CYS A 250 0.47 2.09 24.62
CA CYS A 250 -0.11 3.44 24.57
C CYS A 250 -0.43 4.06 25.94
N GLY A 251 -0.09 3.39 27.05
CA GLY A 251 -0.38 3.83 28.42
C GLY A 251 -1.77 3.45 28.93
N SER A 252 -2.60 2.83 28.12
CA SER A 252 -3.96 2.40 28.48
C SER A 252 -4.02 0.90 28.80
N LYS A 253 -5.23 0.36 29.11
CA LYS A 253 -5.46 -1.07 29.35
C LYS A 253 -6.55 -1.60 28.46
N GLY A 254 -6.50 -2.91 28.15
CA GLY A 254 -7.54 -3.63 27.43
C GLY A 254 -7.65 -3.32 25.95
N CYS A 255 -6.62 -2.73 25.34
CA CYS A 255 -6.54 -2.47 23.92
C CYS A 255 -6.42 -3.79 23.13
N LEU A 256 -7.01 -3.86 21.94
CA LEU A 256 -6.95 -5.04 21.06
C LEU A 256 -5.51 -5.47 20.76
N GLU A 257 -4.61 -4.54 20.48
CA GLU A 257 -3.19 -4.78 20.20
C GLU A 257 -2.48 -5.54 21.33
N ALA A 258 -2.84 -5.26 22.59
CA ALA A 258 -2.29 -5.97 23.75
C ALA A 258 -2.66 -7.46 23.81
N TYR A 259 -3.40 -7.96 22.82
CA TYR A 259 -3.80 -9.37 22.69
C TYR A 259 -3.53 -9.93 21.28
N THR A 260 -3.26 -9.08 20.29
CA THR A 260 -3.24 -9.48 18.87
C THR A 260 -2.06 -8.92 18.07
N SER A 261 -1.03 -8.37 18.70
CA SER A 261 0.26 -8.12 18.04
C SER A 261 1.05 -9.44 17.87
N THR A 262 2.07 -9.44 17.02
CA THR A 262 2.94 -10.61 16.86
C THR A 262 3.65 -10.97 18.16
N ASN A 263 4.07 -9.98 18.94
CA ASN A 263 4.69 -10.20 20.25
C ASN A 263 3.75 -10.92 21.22
N GLU A 264 2.47 -10.58 21.23
CA GLU A 264 1.48 -11.22 22.09
C GLU A 264 1.21 -12.69 21.68
N LEU A 265 1.30 -13.00 20.37
CA LEU A 265 1.23 -14.38 19.90
C LEU A 265 2.42 -15.20 20.42
N LEU A 266 3.64 -14.64 20.35
CA LEU A 266 4.84 -15.28 20.90
C LEU A 266 4.75 -15.45 22.43
N GLU A 267 4.26 -14.45 23.14
CA GLU A 267 4.02 -14.56 24.58
C GLU A 267 3.02 -15.66 24.94
N GLU A 268 1.93 -15.78 24.15
CA GLU A 268 0.93 -16.82 24.39
C GLU A 268 1.50 -18.23 24.16
N TYR A 269 2.27 -18.40 23.07
CA TYR A 269 3.02 -19.63 22.83
C TYR A 269 3.98 -19.93 23.98
N ASN A 270 4.73 -18.93 24.44
CA ASN A 270 5.70 -19.07 25.52
C ASN A 270 5.08 -19.41 26.89
N LYS A 271 3.77 -19.18 27.09
CA LYS A 271 3.05 -19.65 28.29
C LYS A 271 2.70 -21.13 28.19
N ILE A 272 2.43 -21.64 27.01
CA ILE A 272 1.97 -23.01 26.75
C ILE A 272 3.17 -23.96 26.59
N SER A 273 4.19 -23.54 25.82
CA SER A 273 5.36 -24.36 25.49
C SER A 273 6.47 -24.27 26.55
N ASN A 274 7.18 -25.37 26.75
CA ASN A 274 8.45 -25.38 27.50
C ASN A 274 9.62 -24.78 26.71
N TYR A 275 9.53 -24.78 25.38
CA TYR A 275 10.48 -24.16 24.47
C TYR A 275 10.10 -22.68 24.32
N LYS A 276 11.08 -21.78 24.46
CA LYS A 276 10.85 -20.33 24.41
C LYS A 276 11.40 -19.73 23.13
N ILE A 277 10.63 -18.90 22.50
CA ILE A 277 10.97 -18.20 21.22
C ILE A 277 10.72 -16.70 21.36
N ASP A 278 11.42 -15.90 20.59
CA ASP A 278 11.27 -14.45 20.51
C ASP A 278 11.18 -13.92 19.05
N ASP A 279 11.11 -14.85 18.09
CA ASP A 279 11.05 -14.54 16.66
C ASP A 279 9.82 -15.17 16.03
N ILE A 280 9.12 -14.39 15.20
CA ILE A 280 7.89 -14.84 14.51
C ILE A 280 8.19 -15.85 13.40
N ASP A 281 9.34 -15.75 12.74
CA ASP A 281 9.73 -16.71 11.69
C ASP A 281 10.00 -18.09 12.32
N GLU A 282 10.53 -18.13 13.55
CA GLU A 282 10.68 -19.38 14.33
C GLU A 282 9.32 -19.96 14.72
N PHE A 283 8.37 -19.13 15.16
CA PHE A 283 6.99 -19.56 15.43
C PHE A 283 6.35 -20.18 14.19
N ILE A 284 6.48 -19.52 13.04
CA ILE A 284 5.97 -20.02 11.76
C ILE A 284 6.57 -21.39 11.41
N SER A 285 7.89 -21.54 11.58
CA SER A 285 8.58 -22.81 11.34
C SER A 285 8.07 -23.94 12.25
N LEU A 286 7.83 -23.66 13.53
CA LEU A 286 7.26 -24.63 14.47
C LEU A 286 5.83 -25.01 14.08
N PHE A 287 5.02 -24.04 13.67
CA PHE A 287 3.67 -24.26 13.18
C PHE A 287 3.65 -25.18 11.94
N GLU A 288 4.48 -24.90 10.94
CA GLU A 288 4.61 -25.72 9.73
C GLU A 288 5.08 -27.16 10.04
N ASN A 289 5.85 -27.35 11.12
CA ASN A 289 6.27 -28.66 11.61
C ASN A 289 5.24 -29.35 12.53
N GLY A 290 4.07 -28.75 12.72
CA GLY A 290 2.94 -29.35 13.44
C GLY A 290 3.07 -29.29 14.96
N ASP A 291 3.79 -28.32 15.51
CA ASP A 291 3.86 -28.10 16.96
C ASP A 291 2.48 -27.78 17.54
N LYS A 292 2.04 -28.53 18.57
CA LYS A 292 0.72 -28.36 19.13
C LYS A 292 0.52 -27.07 19.90
N ALA A 293 1.55 -26.55 20.52
CA ALA A 293 1.47 -25.32 21.29
C ALA A 293 1.24 -24.10 20.37
N THR A 294 1.77 -24.14 19.13
CA THR A 294 1.49 -23.09 18.14
C THR A 294 0.01 -23.07 17.75
N HIS A 295 -0.62 -24.22 17.53
CA HIS A 295 -2.04 -24.31 17.20
C HIS A 295 -2.92 -23.80 18.35
N GLU A 296 -2.60 -24.15 19.60
CA GLU A 296 -3.35 -23.67 20.77
C GLU A 296 -3.21 -22.14 20.95
N ALA A 297 -2.00 -21.61 20.75
CA ALA A 297 -1.76 -20.16 20.81
C ALA A 297 -2.52 -19.42 19.70
N LEU A 298 -2.53 -19.94 18.47
CA LEU A 298 -3.26 -19.37 17.34
C LEU A 298 -4.78 -19.38 17.52
N GLU A 299 -5.33 -20.43 18.10
CA GLU A 299 -6.77 -20.50 18.36
C GLU A 299 -7.22 -19.35 19.27
N LYS A 300 -6.51 -19.12 20.39
CA LYS A 300 -6.79 -18.00 21.29
C LYS A 300 -6.61 -16.65 20.62
N TYR A 301 -5.52 -16.51 19.87
CA TYR A 301 -5.19 -15.31 19.13
C TYR A 301 -6.27 -14.93 18.10
N PHE A 302 -6.69 -15.88 17.25
CA PHE A 302 -7.69 -15.63 16.22
C PHE A 302 -9.09 -15.39 16.79
N ASN A 303 -9.44 -15.98 17.93
CA ASN A 303 -10.70 -15.68 18.61
C ASN A 303 -10.79 -14.19 18.97
N ILE A 304 -9.70 -13.62 19.48
CA ILE A 304 -9.66 -12.21 19.87
C ILE A 304 -9.59 -11.30 18.63
N LEU A 305 -8.74 -11.63 17.66
CA LEU A 305 -8.62 -10.88 16.42
C LEU A 305 -9.96 -10.84 15.66
N GLY A 306 -10.67 -11.96 15.62
CA GLY A 306 -11.98 -12.07 14.98
C GLY A 306 -13.03 -11.16 15.61
N ILE A 307 -13.03 -11.00 16.94
CA ILE A 307 -13.89 -10.01 17.62
C ILE A 307 -13.54 -8.59 17.14
N GLY A 308 -12.26 -8.26 17.06
CA GLY A 308 -11.81 -6.95 16.56
C GLY A 308 -12.31 -6.68 15.13
N ILE A 309 -12.14 -7.65 14.23
CA ILE A 309 -12.59 -7.55 12.84
C ILE A 309 -14.12 -7.47 12.76
N SER A 310 -14.85 -8.28 13.54
CA SER A 310 -16.31 -8.21 13.58
C SER A 310 -16.81 -6.82 14.01
N ASN A 311 -16.18 -6.20 15.00
CA ASN A 311 -16.51 -4.83 15.41
C ASN A 311 -16.30 -3.81 14.26
N LEU A 312 -15.22 -3.96 13.48
CA LEU A 312 -14.95 -3.10 12.33
C LEU A 312 -15.99 -3.27 11.21
N THR A 313 -16.39 -4.51 10.92
CA THR A 313 -17.41 -4.76 9.90
C THR A 313 -18.75 -4.15 10.27
N MET A 314 -19.11 -4.16 11.54
CA MET A 314 -20.34 -3.53 12.04
C MET A 314 -20.28 -1.99 12.03
N LEU A 315 -19.09 -1.40 12.23
CA LEU A 315 -18.95 0.06 12.30
C LEU A 315 -18.79 0.72 10.93
N LEU A 316 -18.10 0.05 10.01
CA LEU A 316 -17.65 0.65 8.75
C LEU A 316 -18.32 0.03 7.51
N ASP A 317 -19.03 -1.09 7.65
CA ASP A 317 -19.75 -1.79 6.59
C ASP A 317 -18.94 -1.89 5.27
N PRO A 318 -17.72 -2.50 5.30
CA PRO A 318 -16.85 -2.54 4.14
C PRO A 318 -17.28 -3.64 3.16
N ASN A 319 -16.92 -3.48 1.88
CA ASN A 319 -17.06 -4.57 0.90
C ASN A 319 -16.04 -5.70 1.14
N CYS A 320 -14.89 -5.37 1.72
CA CYS A 320 -13.81 -6.32 1.95
C CYS A 320 -12.93 -5.91 3.13
N VAL A 321 -12.48 -6.91 3.91
CA VAL A 321 -11.39 -6.78 4.87
C VAL A 321 -10.22 -7.61 4.35
N VAL A 322 -9.08 -6.98 4.12
CA VAL A 322 -7.83 -7.66 3.74
C VAL A 322 -6.91 -7.71 4.94
N LEU A 323 -6.38 -8.88 5.25
CA LEU A 323 -5.45 -9.09 6.36
C LEU A 323 -4.04 -9.23 5.79
N GLY A 324 -3.05 -8.69 6.49
CA GLY A 324 -1.66 -8.79 6.09
C GLY A 324 -0.70 -8.47 7.22
N GLY A 325 0.60 -8.46 6.89
CA GLY A 325 1.67 -8.22 7.85
C GLY A 325 2.64 -9.39 7.95
N ASP A 326 3.25 -9.56 9.12
CA ASP A 326 4.34 -10.53 9.31
C ASP A 326 3.84 -11.98 9.41
N ILE A 327 2.54 -12.18 9.73
CA ILE A 327 1.92 -13.49 9.93
C ILE A 327 1.09 -13.99 8.73
N ASN A 328 1.37 -13.53 7.51
CA ASN A 328 0.60 -13.87 6.31
C ASN A 328 0.39 -15.38 6.10
N ILE A 329 1.40 -16.20 6.34
CA ILE A 329 1.32 -17.67 6.24
C ILE A 329 0.27 -18.21 7.23
N LEU A 330 0.34 -17.78 8.49
CA LEU A 330 -0.60 -18.21 9.52
C LEU A 330 -2.03 -17.77 9.21
N LEU A 331 -2.19 -16.55 8.64
CA LEU A 331 -3.49 -16.04 8.21
C LEU A 331 -4.07 -16.87 7.07
N LYS A 332 -3.26 -17.20 6.05
CA LYS A 332 -3.72 -18.00 4.90
C LYS A 332 -4.18 -19.40 5.32
N GLU A 333 -3.41 -20.08 6.16
CA GLU A 333 -3.73 -21.43 6.65
C GLU A 333 -4.96 -21.45 7.58
N ASN A 334 -5.29 -20.33 8.23
CA ASN A 334 -6.37 -20.24 9.21
C ASN A 334 -7.52 -19.32 8.80
N ILE A 335 -7.57 -18.85 7.56
CA ILE A 335 -8.55 -17.85 7.13
C ILE A 335 -10.01 -18.34 7.31
N GLU A 336 -10.30 -19.61 7.04
CA GLU A 336 -11.63 -20.19 7.21
C GLU A 336 -12.06 -20.24 8.68
N TYR A 337 -11.09 -20.45 9.59
CA TYR A 337 -11.38 -20.39 11.02
C TYR A 337 -11.74 -18.96 11.45
N LEU A 338 -10.99 -17.97 10.97
CA LEU A 338 -11.22 -16.56 11.27
C LEU A 338 -12.57 -16.07 10.67
N ARG A 339 -12.89 -16.44 9.42
CA ARG A 339 -14.19 -16.14 8.79
C ARG A 339 -15.35 -16.66 9.64
N ARG A 340 -15.27 -17.91 10.11
CA ARG A 340 -16.29 -18.47 11.00
C ARG A 340 -16.49 -17.65 12.27
N ILE A 341 -15.42 -17.14 12.88
CA ILE A 341 -15.52 -16.30 14.09
C ILE A 341 -16.20 -14.97 13.75
N VAL A 342 -15.79 -14.30 12.69
CA VAL A 342 -16.30 -12.98 12.32
C VAL A 342 -17.76 -13.02 11.92
N TYR A 343 -18.20 -14.06 11.17
CA TYR A 343 -19.58 -14.17 10.69
C TYR A 343 -20.49 -14.89 11.69
N LYS A 344 -19.95 -15.54 12.71
CA LYS A 344 -20.75 -16.24 13.72
C LYS A 344 -21.64 -15.24 14.46
N ASP A 345 -22.90 -15.56 14.53
CA ASP A 345 -23.92 -14.75 15.24
C ASP A 345 -23.99 -13.28 14.76
N ASN A 346 -23.47 -12.98 13.57
CA ASN A 346 -23.49 -11.64 12.99
C ASN A 346 -24.69 -11.50 12.05
N LEU A 347 -25.67 -10.70 12.45
CA LEU A 347 -26.90 -10.44 11.69
C LEU A 347 -26.71 -9.43 10.54
N PHE A 348 -25.61 -8.68 10.54
CA PHE A 348 -25.41 -7.52 9.66
C PHE A 348 -24.41 -7.78 8.55
N THR A 349 -23.57 -8.80 8.69
CA THR A 349 -22.58 -9.14 7.66
C THR A 349 -22.42 -10.66 7.50
N ASN A 350 -22.04 -11.07 6.31
CA ASN A 350 -21.70 -12.45 5.95
C ASN A 350 -20.69 -12.43 4.80
N GLU A 351 -20.27 -13.58 4.32
CA GLU A 351 -19.27 -13.70 3.25
C GLU A 351 -19.70 -13.08 1.90
N GLU A 352 -20.99 -13.01 1.62
CA GLU A 352 -21.53 -12.40 0.39
C GLU A 352 -21.48 -10.86 0.46
N ILE A 353 -21.66 -10.28 1.65
CA ILE A 353 -21.71 -8.84 1.89
C ILE A 353 -20.29 -8.27 2.05
N CYS A 354 -19.47 -8.87 2.89
CA CYS A 354 -18.12 -8.44 3.19
C CYS A 354 -17.16 -9.63 3.10
N LYS A 355 -16.27 -9.61 2.13
CA LYS A 355 -15.23 -10.64 2.00
C LYS A 355 -14.10 -10.40 2.97
N ILE A 356 -13.56 -11.47 3.57
CA ILE A 356 -12.36 -11.41 4.38
C ILE A 356 -11.27 -12.21 3.66
N ASP A 357 -10.23 -11.52 3.21
CA ASP A 357 -9.15 -12.09 2.41
C ASP A 357 -7.80 -11.86 3.11
N VAL A 358 -6.78 -12.59 2.67
CA VAL A 358 -5.38 -12.34 3.04
C VAL A 358 -4.66 -11.75 1.83
N THR A 359 -3.80 -10.76 2.05
CA THR A 359 -2.99 -10.16 0.97
C THR A 359 -2.12 -11.23 0.31
N GLU A 360 -2.03 -11.17 -1.02
CA GLU A 360 -1.13 -12.03 -1.78
C GLU A 360 0.32 -11.54 -1.74
N PHE A 361 0.52 -10.25 -1.48
CA PHE A 361 1.83 -9.61 -1.59
C PHE A 361 2.37 -9.16 -0.22
N LYS A 362 3.46 -9.81 0.23
CA LYS A 362 4.18 -9.40 1.45
C LYS A 362 4.95 -8.10 1.16
N GLY A 363 4.62 -7.03 1.89
CA GLY A 363 5.24 -5.71 1.69
C GLY A 363 4.41 -4.76 0.81
N SER A 364 3.09 -4.96 0.78
CA SER A 364 2.12 -4.10 0.08
C SER A 364 2.28 -2.61 0.39
N TYR A 365 2.66 -2.23 1.60
CA TYR A 365 2.96 -0.84 2.00
C TYR A 365 4.09 -0.20 1.18
N LEU A 366 5.12 -0.97 0.80
CA LEU A 366 6.28 -0.45 0.08
C LEU A 366 5.91 -0.13 -1.38
N VAL A 367 5.26 -1.08 -2.06
CA VAL A 367 4.75 -0.85 -3.42
C VAL A 367 3.58 0.14 -3.41
N GLY A 368 2.71 0.08 -2.39
CA GLY A 368 1.67 1.08 -2.16
C GLY A 368 2.23 2.50 -2.05
N ALA A 369 3.35 2.69 -1.36
CA ALA A 369 4.07 3.96 -1.32
C ALA A 369 4.51 4.41 -2.72
N ALA A 370 5.13 3.53 -3.52
CA ALA A 370 5.51 3.85 -4.90
C ALA A 370 4.30 4.17 -5.80
N MET A 371 3.15 3.54 -5.55
CA MET A 371 1.93 3.79 -6.33
C MET A 371 1.35 5.19 -6.10
N VAL A 372 1.56 5.83 -4.95
CA VAL A 372 1.01 7.18 -4.68
C VAL A 372 1.49 8.22 -5.70
N PRO A 373 2.80 8.45 -5.92
CA PRO A 373 3.26 9.38 -6.95
C PRO A 373 2.87 8.95 -8.37
N LEU A 374 2.81 7.65 -8.66
CA LEU A 374 2.35 7.16 -9.95
C LEU A 374 0.87 7.50 -10.20
N GLU A 375 -0.01 7.26 -9.24
CA GLU A 375 -1.43 7.60 -9.37
C GLU A 375 -1.65 9.13 -9.39
N ALA A 376 -0.85 9.93 -8.70
CA ALA A 376 -0.87 11.39 -8.79
C ALA A 376 -0.53 11.89 -10.20
N PHE A 377 0.41 11.23 -10.88
CA PHE A 377 0.72 11.51 -12.28
C PHE A 377 -0.43 11.11 -13.22
N LEU A 378 -1.13 10.02 -12.94
CA LEU A 378 -2.22 9.49 -13.77
C LEU A 378 -3.57 10.19 -13.52
N ASN A 379 -3.82 10.77 -12.35
CA ASN A 379 -5.10 11.36 -11.94
C ASN A 379 -5.03 12.89 -11.87
#